data_15faf357033787f220d1eec6fd7fc195
#
_entry.id   15faf357033787f220d1eec6fd7fc195
#
_cell.length_a   1.000
_cell.length_b   1.000
_cell.length_c   1.000
_cell.angle_alpha   90.00
_cell.angle_beta   90.00
_cell.angle_gamma   90.00
#
_symmetry.space_group_name_H-M   'P 1'
#
loop_
_entity.id
_entity.type
_entity.pdbx_description
1 polymer ?
#
loop_
_entity_poly.entity_id
_entity_poly.type
_entity_poly.pdbx_seq_one_letter_code
_entity_poly.pdbx_strand_id
1 'polypeptide(L)'
;MSQKLVLASTSPYRRELLNRLGLPFEVANPDTDESPLPGESPTATALRLSEAKARAVAGEFPDALIIGSDQVAEMGGRIFGKPGTHARAVDQLRQLSGQTVNFFTGLCVLNSRTGEAEVCGVPTLVGFRELTDLEIEKSARLTATQRK
;
A
#
# COMPACT_ATOMS: atom_id res chain seq x y z
N MET A 1 -1.07 -22.35 -22.01
CA MET A 1 -0.10 -22.17 -20.91
C MET A 1 -0.55 -21.07 -19.99
N SER A 2 -0.54 -21.36 -18.71
CA SER A 2 -0.90 -20.36 -17.72
C SER A 2 0.27 -19.41 -17.48
N GLN A 3 -0.05 -18.13 -17.32
CA GLN A 3 0.95 -17.14 -16.98
C GLN A 3 1.35 -17.25 -15.51
N LYS A 4 2.59 -16.89 -15.21
CA LYS A 4 3.07 -16.80 -13.84
C LYS A 4 2.35 -15.66 -13.12
N LEU A 5 2.08 -15.84 -11.83
CA LEU A 5 1.51 -14.80 -10.99
C LEU A 5 2.62 -14.17 -10.16
N VAL A 6 2.71 -12.86 -10.17
CA VAL A 6 3.78 -12.12 -9.46
C VAL A 6 3.15 -11.03 -8.60
N LEU A 7 3.58 -10.94 -7.35
CA LEU A 7 3.21 -9.84 -6.45
C LEU A 7 4.37 -8.85 -6.39
N ALA A 8 4.16 -7.64 -6.92
CA ALA A 8 5.15 -6.56 -6.90
C ALA A 8 5.04 -5.79 -5.57
N SER A 9 5.54 -6.39 -4.50
CA SER A 9 5.45 -5.81 -3.16
C SER A 9 6.44 -6.47 -2.22
N THR A 10 6.95 -5.70 -1.27
CA THR A 10 7.75 -6.22 -0.15
C THR A 10 6.91 -6.35 1.13
N SER A 11 5.61 -6.07 1.07
CA SER A 11 4.73 -6.10 2.23
C SER A 11 4.42 -7.53 2.67
N PRO A 12 4.80 -7.95 3.89
CA PRO A 12 4.44 -9.27 4.40
C PRO A 12 2.92 -9.46 4.50
N TYR A 13 2.19 -8.38 4.78
CA TYR A 13 0.74 -8.41 4.90
C TYR A 13 0.07 -8.75 3.57
N ARG A 14 0.48 -8.09 2.48
CA ARG A 14 -0.07 -8.38 1.15
C ARG A 14 0.27 -9.79 0.69
N ARG A 15 1.49 -10.23 0.99
CA ARG A 15 1.94 -11.61 0.69
C ARG A 15 1.06 -12.62 1.42
N GLU A 16 0.76 -12.39 2.68
CA GLU A 16 -0.11 -13.22 3.50
C GLU A 16 -1.52 -13.30 2.91
N LEU A 17 -2.08 -12.15 2.52
CA LEU A 17 -3.41 -12.10 1.91
C LEU A 17 -3.48 -12.90 0.62
N LEU A 18 -2.47 -12.78 -0.24
CA LEU A 18 -2.44 -13.50 -1.50
C LEU A 18 -2.25 -15.01 -1.27
N ASN A 19 -1.48 -15.38 -0.27
CA ASN A 19 -1.31 -16.79 0.13
C ASN A 19 -2.64 -17.47 0.46
N ARG A 20 -3.59 -16.74 1.02
CA ARG A 20 -4.90 -17.29 1.39
C ARG A 20 -5.71 -17.74 0.20
N LEU A 21 -5.39 -17.28 -0.99
CA LEU A 21 -6.06 -17.73 -2.22
C LEU A 21 -5.61 -19.12 -2.68
N GLY A 22 -4.54 -19.64 -2.11
CA GLY A 22 -4.04 -20.96 -2.46
C GLY A 22 -3.38 -21.05 -3.82
N LEU A 23 -3.09 -19.91 -4.46
CA LEU A 23 -2.44 -19.86 -5.77
C LEU A 23 -0.93 -19.70 -5.61
N PRO A 24 -0.13 -20.40 -6.43
CA PRO A 24 1.32 -20.17 -6.41
C PRO A 24 1.65 -18.81 -7.01
N PHE A 25 2.57 -18.07 -6.39
CA PHE A 25 3.02 -16.78 -6.90
C PHE A 25 4.46 -16.50 -6.48
N GLU A 26 5.11 -15.61 -7.22
CA GLU A 26 6.41 -15.08 -6.86
C GLU A 26 6.26 -13.66 -6.33
N VAL A 27 7.26 -13.21 -5.58
CA VAL A 27 7.30 -11.88 -4.98
C VAL A 27 8.50 -11.14 -5.58
N ALA A 28 8.30 -9.88 -5.94
CA ALA A 28 9.37 -9.03 -6.47
C ALA A 28 9.30 -7.65 -5.81
N ASN A 29 10.47 -7.04 -5.61
CA ASN A 29 10.58 -5.70 -5.07
C ASN A 29 10.40 -4.68 -6.19
N PRO A 30 9.35 -3.84 -6.16
CA PRO A 30 9.12 -2.87 -7.23
C PRO A 30 10.07 -1.69 -7.23
N ASP A 31 10.67 -1.34 -6.11
CA ASP A 31 11.64 -0.24 -5.97
C ASP A 31 11.24 1.01 -6.76
N THR A 32 10.11 1.60 -6.43
CA THR A 32 9.57 2.79 -7.09
C THR A 32 9.65 4.02 -6.18
N ASP A 33 9.71 5.21 -6.80
CA ASP A 33 9.54 6.47 -6.08
C ASP A 33 8.06 6.61 -5.69
N GLU A 34 7.78 6.61 -4.42
CA GLU A 34 6.42 6.68 -3.87
C GLU A 34 5.96 8.11 -3.58
N SER A 35 6.74 9.11 -3.97
CA SER A 35 6.38 10.52 -3.74
C SER A 35 5.14 10.93 -4.53
N PRO A 36 4.20 11.67 -3.92
CA PRO A 36 3.09 12.25 -4.66
C PRO A 36 3.57 13.28 -5.67
N LEU A 37 2.87 13.38 -6.80
CA LEU A 37 3.15 14.41 -7.78
C LEU A 37 2.47 15.73 -7.36
N PRO A 38 3.02 16.90 -7.76
CA PRO A 38 2.37 18.19 -7.45
C PRO A 38 0.92 18.22 -7.94
N GLY A 39 -0.01 18.60 -7.06
CA GLY A 39 -1.43 18.68 -7.38
C GLY A 39 -2.15 17.35 -7.50
N GLU A 40 -1.48 16.24 -7.25
CA GLU A 40 -2.09 14.92 -7.34
C GLU A 40 -2.97 14.64 -6.09
N SER A 41 -4.18 14.15 -6.31
CA SER A 41 -5.04 13.75 -5.19
C SER A 41 -4.54 12.46 -4.55
N PRO A 42 -4.92 12.16 -3.28
CA PRO A 42 -4.55 10.90 -2.65
C PRO A 42 -4.99 9.68 -3.45
N THR A 43 -6.20 9.71 -3.99
CA THR A 43 -6.75 8.64 -4.84
C THR A 43 -5.89 8.44 -6.09
N ALA A 44 -5.57 9.53 -6.79
CA ALA A 44 -4.75 9.46 -7.99
C ALA A 44 -3.35 8.94 -7.69
N THR A 45 -2.77 9.32 -6.56
CA THR A 45 -1.47 8.81 -6.11
C THR A 45 -1.50 7.30 -5.92
N ALA A 46 -2.52 6.79 -5.23
CA ALA A 46 -2.63 5.35 -4.97
C ALA A 46 -2.80 4.55 -6.28
N LEU A 47 -3.63 5.04 -7.19
CA LEU A 47 -3.84 4.37 -8.48
C LEU A 47 -2.57 4.38 -9.32
N ARG A 48 -1.92 5.53 -9.43
CA ARG A 48 -0.67 5.68 -10.19
C ARG A 48 0.42 4.77 -9.65
N LEU A 49 0.61 4.75 -8.33
CA LEU A 49 1.66 3.94 -7.70
C LEU A 49 1.37 2.44 -7.80
N SER A 50 0.10 2.04 -7.77
CA SER A 50 -0.28 0.64 -7.97
C SER A 50 0.18 0.14 -9.33
N GLU A 51 -0.06 0.92 -10.38
CA GLU A 51 0.39 0.58 -11.73
C GLU A 51 1.92 0.68 -11.85
N ALA A 52 2.52 1.72 -11.30
CA ALA A 52 3.98 1.90 -11.35
C ALA A 52 4.72 0.72 -10.71
N LYS A 53 4.22 0.21 -9.60
CA LYS A 53 4.83 -0.94 -8.92
C LYS A 53 4.76 -2.20 -9.77
N ALA A 54 3.61 -2.45 -10.41
CA ALA A 54 3.49 -3.60 -11.30
C ALA A 54 4.42 -3.48 -12.51
N ARG A 55 4.48 -2.31 -13.13
CA ARG A 55 5.31 -2.08 -14.32
C ARG A 55 6.81 -2.11 -14.00
N ALA A 56 7.19 -1.75 -12.77
CA ALA A 56 8.59 -1.73 -12.36
C ALA A 56 9.25 -3.11 -12.43
N VAL A 57 8.49 -4.18 -12.24
CA VAL A 57 9.02 -5.55 -12.27
C VAL A 57 8.69 -6.30 -13.57
N ALA A 58 7.98 -5.65 -14.49
CA ALA A 58 7.55 -6.30 -15.75
C ALA A 58 8.72 -6.81 -16.60
N GLY A 59 9.86 -6.12 -16.56
CA GLY A 59 11.05 -6.54 -17.29
C GLY A 59 11.66 -7.85 -16.81
N GLU A 60 11.48 -8.16 -15.52
CA GLU A 60 11.96 -9.42 -14.93
C GLU A 60 10.99 -10.58 -15.20
N PHE A 61 9.74 -10.27 -15.52
CA PHE A 61 8.69 -11.26 -15.75
C PHE A 61 7.93 -10.92 -17.01
N PRO A 62 8.50 -11.23 -18.21
CA PRO A 62 7.93 -10.77 -19.47
C PRO A 62 6.64 -11.46 -19.89
N ASP A 63 6.25 -12.54 -19.23
CA ASP A 63 5.00 -13.26 -19.50
C ASP A 63 4.32 -13.62 -18.18
N ALA A 64 3.76 -12.62 -17.51
CA ALA A 64 3.18 -12.81 -16.19
C ALA A 64 1.96 -11.91 -15.98
N LEU A 65 1.14 -12.30 -15.00
CA LEU A 65 0.15 -11.41 -14.40
C LEU A 65 0.78 -10.85 -13.15
N ILE A 66 0.94 -9.54 -13.12
CA ILE A 66 1.65 -8.84 -12.05
C ILE A 66 0.66 -8.00 -11.25
N ILE A 67 0.64 -8.20 -9.94
CA ILE A 67 -0.23 -7.45 -9.05
C ILE A 67 0.60 -6.35 -8.38
N GLY A 68 0.19 -5.09 -8.58
CA GLY A 68 0.72 -3.94 -7.87
C GLY A 68 -0.37 -3.35 -7.00
N SER A 69 -0.02 -2.83 -5.84
CA SER A 69 -0.96 -2.21 -4.93
C SER A 69 -0.30 -1.11 -4.13
N ASP A 70 -1.05 -0.07 -3.86
CA ASP A 70 -0.64 1.01 -2.98
C ASP A 70 -1.83 1.45 -2.14
N GLN A 71 -1.55 1.92 -0.94
CA GLN A 71 -2.58 2.41 -0.04
C GLN A 71 -2.19 3.78 0.50
N VAL A 72 -3.12 4.71 0.49
CA VAL A 72 -2.93 6.02 1.11
C VAL A 72 -3.96 6.20 2.22
N ALA A 73 -3.53 6.84 3.30
CA ALA A 73 -4.41 7.25 4.40
C ALA A 73 -4.61 8.75 4.30
N GLU A 74 -5.87 9.18 4.33
CA GLU A 74 -6.24 10.58 4.19
C GLU A 74 -7.22 11.00 5.27
N MET A 75 -7.02 12.22 5.79
CA MET A 75 -7.94 12.85 6.71
C MET A 75 -7.94 14.35 6.40
N GLY A 76 -9.12 14.88 6.00
CA GLY A 76 -9.26 16.30 5.67
C GLY A 76 -8.38 16.79 4.53
N GLY A 77 -8.13 15.94 3.53
CA GLY A 77 -7.26 16.28 2.41
C GLY A 77 -5.77 16.10 2.67
N ARG A 78 -5.41 15.68 3.88
CA ARG A 78 -4.02 15.47 4.28
C ARG A 78 -3.66 14.00 4.21
N ILE A 79 -2.56 13.69 3.53
CA ILE A 79 -2.06 12.33 3.41
C ILE A 79 -1.18 11.98 4.60
N PHE A 80 -1.42 10.81 5.19
CA PHE A 80 -0.60 10.25 6.24
C PHE A 80 0.30 9.17 5.65
N GLY A 81 1.58 9.47 5.56
CA GLY A 81 2.58 8.50 5.12
C GLY A 81 3.03 7.59 6.25
N LYS A 82 3.93 6.70 5.93
CA LYS A 82 4.56 5.83 6.93
C LYS A 82 5.36 6.67 7.92
N PRO A 83 5.23 6.46 9.24
CA PRO A 83 5.89 7.33 10.20
C PRO A 83 7.42 7.30 10.17
N GLY A 84 8.02 6.14 9.94
CA GLY A 84 9.47 6.00 9.85
C GLY A 84 10.20 6.02 11.20
N THR A 85 9.72 6.78 12.17
CA THR A 85 10.31 6.86 13.51
C THR A 85 9.24 6.69 14.57
N HIS A 86 9.67 6.32 15.78
CA HIS A 86 8.76 6.20 16.93
C HIS A 86 8.06 7.53 17.24
N ALA A 87 8.80 8.64 17.24
CA ALA A 87 8.23 9.96 17.53
C ALA A 87 7.15 10.36 16.50
N ARG A 88 7.38 10.08 15.23
CA ARG A 88 6.39 10.37 14.17
C ARG A 88 5.16 9.47 14.29
N ALA A 89 5.36 8.20 14.69
CA ALA A 89 4.25 7.28 14.90
C ALA A 89 3.36 7.76 16.04
N VAL A 90 3.95 8.22 17.15
CA VAL A 90 3.20 8.81 18.27
C VAL A 90 2.40 10.03 17.82
N ASP A 91 3.05 10.93 17.08
CA ASP A 91 2.40 12.15 16.60
C ASP A 91 1.22 11.83 15.66
N GLN A 92 1.40 10.90 14.73
CA GLN A 92 0.32 10.48 13.83
C GLN A 92 -0.86 9.89 14.60
N LEU A 93 -0.61 9.02 15.57
CA LEU A 93 -1.67 8.39 16.36
C LEU A 93 -2.44 9.41 17.18
N ARG A 94 -1.77 10.43 17.70
CA ARG A 94 -2.44 11.53 18.40
C ARG A 94 -3.37 12.30 17.48
N GLN A 95 -2.93 12.56 16.23
CA GLN A 95 -3.76 13.25 15.26
C GLN A 95 -4.96 12.41 14.81
N LEU A 96 -4.82 11.10 14.78
CA LEU A 96 -5.88 10.18 14.36
C LEU A 96 -6.86 9.84 15.47
N SER A 97 -6.49 10.07 16.74
CA SER A 97 -7.32 9.74 17.90
C SER A 97 -8.70 10.39 17.80
N GLY A 98 -9.76 9.62 17.91
CA GLY A 98 -11.13 10.10 17.83
C GLY A 98 -11.58 10.54 16.44
N GLN A 99 -10.78 10.31 15.39
CA GLN A 99 -11.05 10.78 14.03
C GLN A 99 -11.42 9.63 13.10
N THR A 100 -12.03 9.99 11.97
CA THR A 100 -12.30 9.03 10.89
C THR A 100 -11.29 9.26 9.77
N VAL A 101 -10.64 8.19 9.33
CA VAL A 101 -9.62 8.23 8.29
C VAL A 101 -10.11 7.46 7.09
N ASN A 102 -9.90 8.01 5.90
CA ASN A 102 -10.17 7.32 4.65
C ASN A 102 -8.88 6.61 4.19
N PHE A 103 -8.93 5.29 4.12
CA PHE A 103 -7.88 4.49 3.50
C PHE A 103 -8.32 4.15 2.09
N PHE A 104 -7.57 4.63 1.12
CA PHE A 104 -7.83 4.30 -0.28
C PHE A 104 -6.78 3.31 -0.75
N THR A 105 -7.23 2.14 -1.20
CA THR A 105 -6.35 1.07 -1.68
C THR A 105 -6.47 0.97 -3.19
N GLY A 106 -5.36 1.21 -3.89
CA GLY A 106 -5.26 0.98 -5.32
C GLY A 106 -4.79 -0.44 -5.60
N LEU A 107 -5.26 -0.99 -6.71
CA LEU A 107 -4.88 -2.31 -7.18
C LEU A 107 -4.69 -2.27 -8.68
N CYS A 108 -3.58 -2.81 -9.15
CA CYS A 108 -3.31 -2.98 -10.58
C CYS A 108 -3.03 -4.44 -10.88
N VAL A 109 -3.64 -4.96 -11.94
CA VAL A 109 -3.28 -6.24 -12.52
C VAL A 109 -2.73 -5.98 -13.90
N LEU A 110 -1.45 -6.22 -14.09
CA LEU A 110 -0.73 -5.99 -15.33
C LEU A 110 -0.45 -7.32 -16.02
N ASN A 111 -0.86 -7.42 -17.29
CA ASN A 111 -0.41 -8.53 -18.13
C ASN A 111 0.87 -8.08 -18.82
N SER A 112 2.02 -8.58 -18.37
CA SER A 112 3.31 -8.10 -18.90
C SER A 112 3.57 -8.54 -20.32
N ARG A 113 2.90 -9.60 -20.81
CA ARG A 113 3.05 -10.03 -22.18
C ARG A 113 2.43 -9.06 -23.17
N THR A 114 1.27 -8.48 -22.83
CA THR A 114 0.54 -7.57 -23.71
C THR A 114 0.76 -6.10 -23.36
N GLY A 115 1.20 -5.81 -22.11
CA GLY A 115 1.31 -4.45 -21.60
C GLY A 115 -0.01 -3.87 -21.10
N GLU A 116 -1.10 -4.63 -21.17
CA GLU A 116 -2.40 -4.16 -20.72
C GLU A 116 -2.51 -4.24 -19.19
N ALA A 117 -3.07 -3.18 -18.59
CA ALA A 117 -3.26 -3.10 -17.16
C ALA A 117 -4.70 -2.72 -16.84
N GLU A 118 -5.23 -3.34 -15.79
CA GLU A 118 -6.49 -2.91 -15.18
C GLU A 118 -6.17 -2.33 -13.80
N VAL A 119 -6.68 -1.13 -13.54
CA VAL A 119 -6.42 -0.42 -12.29
C VAL A 119 -7.76 -0.08 -11.66
N CYS A 120 -7.92 -0.40 -10.40
CA CYS A 120 -9.11 -0.03 -9.64
C CYS A 120 -8.72 0.38 -8.22
N GLY A 121 -9.67 0.92 -7.47
CA GLY A 121 -9.42 1.33 -6.13
C GLY A 121 -10.65 1.20 -5.24
N VAL A 122 -10.41 1.02 -3.94
CA VAL A 122 -11.46 0.83 -2.94
C VAL A 122 -11.20 1.78 -1.77
N PRO A 123 -12.17 2.66 -1.45
CA PRO A 123 -12.08 3.47 -0.24
C PRO A 123 -12.57 2.65 0.96
N THR A 124 -11.91 2.84 2.10
CA THR A 124 -12.31 2.25 3.37
C THR A 124 -12.24 3.30 4.46
N LEU A 125 -13.37 3.59 5.10
CA LEU A 125 -13.42 4.52 6.21
C LEU A 125 -13.19 3.77 7.51
N VAL A 126 -12.23 4.25 8.29
CA VAL A 126 -11.90 3.67 9.59
C VAL A 126 -12.04 4.74 10.65
N GLY A 127 -12.94 4.50 11.60
CA GLY A 127 -13.10 5.37 12.77
C GLY A 127 -12.14 4.93 13.87
N PHE A 128 -11.34 5.88 14.34
CA PHE A 128 -10.47 5.66 15.50
C PHE A 128 -11.19 6.13 16.75
N ARG A 129 -11.27 5.28 17.78
CA ARG A 129 -11.72 5.73 19.09
C ARG A 129 -10.67 6.66 19.69
N GLU A 130 -11.04 7.38 20.75
CA GLU A 130 -10.05 8.16 21.48
C GLU A 130 -9.02 7.22 22.10
N LEU A 131 -7.75 7.56 21.91
CA LEU A 131 -6.63 6.75 22.38
C LEU A 131 -5.98 7.40 23.60
N THR A 132 -5.63 6.57 24.60
CA THR A 132 -4.84 7.04 25.74
C THR A 132 -3.36 7.15 25.33
N ASP A 133 -2.59 7.92 26.08
CA ASP A 133 -1.15 8.04 25.80
C ASP A 133 -0.45 6.68 25.85
N LEU A 134 -0.85 5.80 26.76
CA LEU A 134 -0.28 4.46 26.85
C LEU A 134 -0.59 3.62 25.59
N GLU A 135 -1.82 3.70 25.10
CA GLU A 135 -2.22 2.98 23.88
C GLU A 135 -1.47 3.51 22.67
N ILE A 136 -1.30 4.81 22.56
CA ILE A 136 -0.52 5.44 21.48
C ILE A 136 0.92 4.94 21.51
N GLU A 137 1.53 4.92 22.69
CA GLU A 137 2.92 4.48 22.86
C GLU A 137 3.10 3.02 22.43
N LYS A 138 2.20 2.12 22.83
CA LYS A 138 2.25 0.72 22.45
C LYS A 138 2.09 0.53 20.95
N SER A 139 1.12 1.19 20.34
CA SER A 139 0.87 1.09 18.89
C SER A 139 2.04 1.65 18.09
N ALA A 140 2.62 2.76 18.54
CA ALA A 140 3.77 3.37 17.89
C ALA A 140 4.99 2.45 17.91
N ARG A 141 5.24 1.74 19.00
CA ARG A 141 6.34 0.77 19.08
C ARG A 141 6.16 -0.38 18.11
N LEU A 142 4.95 -0.93 18.02
CA LEU A 142 4.65 -2.01 17.07
C LEU A 142 4.84 -1.56 15.63
N THR A 143 4.35 -0.37 15.28
CA THR A 143 4.48 0.19 13.95
C THR A 143 5.96 0.40 13.58
N ALA A 144 6.75 0.96 14.48
CA ALA A 144 8.17 1.19 14.24
C ALA A 144 8.93 -0.12 14.05
N THR A 145 8.60 -1.17 14.82
CA THR A 145 9.23 -2.49 14.72
C THR A 145 8.88 -3.18 13.40
N GLN A 146 7.64 -3.11 12.98
CA GLN A 146 7.18 -3.78 11.74
C GLN A 146 7.77 -3.18 10.46
N ARG A 147 8.44 -2.05 10.56
CA ARG A 147 8.96 -1.35 9.40
C ARG A 147 10.39 -1.69 9.05
N LYS A 148 11.00 -2.52 9.82
CA LYS A 148 12.39 -2.96 9.56
C LYS A 148 12.46 -4.08 8.54
#